data_4d91e28e71137e05b524856a39982774
#
_entry.id   4d91e28e71137e05b524856a39982774
#
_cell.length_a   1.000
_cell.length_b   1.000
_cell.length_c   1.000
_cell.angle_alpha   90.00
_cell.angle_beta   90.00
_cell.angle_gamma   90.00
#
_symmetry.space_group_name_H-M   'P 1'
#
loop_
_entity.id
_entity.type
_entity.pdbx_description
1 polymer ?
#
loop_
_entity_poly.entity_id
_entity_poly.type
_entity_poly.pdbx_seq_one_letter_code
_entity_poly.pdbx_strand_id
1 'polypeptide(L)'
;MSGASEAVQAALVAALNAHAPLADAIHGLFDRPPPRTPFPYAGIGVWATGDAGHKTGSGREHRLTVSLWDDGASASRLHRLMAEAETAIEAMARDLDGHRLVSLAFLRSRVVRYGNESCAGIIDYRARTLAT
;
A
#
# COMPACT_ATOMS: atom_id res chain seq x y z
N MET A 1 -12.82 -12.97 -13.33
CA MET A 1 -11.82 -11.95 -13.70
C MET A 1 -12.03 -10.71 -12.85
N SER A 2 -11.00 -10.24 -12.19
CA SER A 2 -11.07 -9.05 -11.34
C SER A 2 -10.94 -7.78 -12.17
N GLY A 3 -11.54 -6.69 -11.71
CA GLY A 3 -11.23 -5.37 -12.23
C GLY A 3 -9.79 -4.98 -11.87
N ALA A 4 -9.26 -3.96 -12.55
CA ALA A 4 -7.85 -3.57 -12.37
C ALA A 4 -7.54 -3.14 -10.93
N SER A 5 -8.38 -2.30 -10.33
CA SER A 5 -8.14 -1.82 -8.96
C SER A 5 -8.24 -2.95 -7.94
N GLU A 6 -9.18 -3.87 -8.13
CA GLU A 6 -9.32 -5.04 -7.25
C GLU A 6 -8.08 -5.95 -7.36
N ALA A 7 -7.58 -6.17 -8.57
CA ALA A 7 -6.39 -6.99 -8.79
C ALA A 7 -5.15 -6.35 -8.15
N VAL A 8 -5.00 -5.03 -8.28
CA VAL A 8 -3.89 -4.30 -7.64
C VAL A 8 -4.00 -4.39 -6.12
N GLN A 9 -5.20 -4.20 -5.57
CA GLN A 9 -5.39 -4.28 -4.12
C GLN A 9 -5.04 -5.67 -3.59
N ALA A 10 -5.47 -6.72 -4.27
CA ALA A 10 -5.15 -8.09 -3.86
C ALA A 10 -3.64 -8.33 -3.87
N ALA A 11 -2.94 -7.86 -4.89
CA ALA A 11 -1.49 -7.99 -4.99
C ALA A 11 -0.77 -7.19 -3.90
N LEU A 12 -1.26 -6.00 -3.58
CA LEU A 12 -0.71 -5.17 -2.52
C LEU A 12 -0.86 -5.85 -1.15
N VAL A 13 -2.04 -6.35 -0.84
CA VAL A 13 -2.30 -7.08 0.41
C VAL A 13 -1.40 -8.30 0.50
N ALA A 14 -1.28 -9.07 -0.58
CA ALA A 14 -0.42 -10.26 -0.59
C ALA A 14 1.05 -9.90 -0.34
N ALA A 15 1.54 -8.83 -0.96
CA ALA A 15 2.94 -8.40 -0.80
C ALA A 15 3.22 -7.95 0.64
N LEU A 16 2.32 -7.17 1.23
CA LEU A 16 2.50 -6.68 2.60
C LEU A 16 2.44 -7.84 3.61
N ASN A 17 1.52 -8.77 3.42
CA ASN A 17 1.39 -9.93 4.31
C ASN A 17 2.53 -10.93 4.16
N ALA A 18 3.16 -10.98 3.00
CA ALA A 18 4.29 -11.89 2.74
C ALA A 18 5.62 -11.38 3.28
N HIS A 19 5.69 -10.09 3.63
CA HIS A 19 6.94 -9.48 4.12
C HIS A 19 6.97 -9.55 5.65
N ALA A 20 7.57 -10.61 6.19
CA ALA A 20 7.58 -10.89 7.62
C ALA A 20 8.09 -9.72 8.49
N PRO A 21 9.14 -8.97 8.11
CA PRO A 21 9.59 -7.83 8.93
C PRO A 21 8.52 -6.77 9.16
N LEU A 22 7.52 -6.68 8.29
CA LEU A 22 6.36 -5.82 8.49
C LEU A 22 5.21 -6.58 9.10
N ALA A 23 4.82 -7.71 8.49
CA ALA A 23 3.63 -8.46 8.88
C ALA A 23 3.67 -8.91 10.34
N ASP A 24 4.84 -9.32 10.83
CA ASP A 24 5.02 -9.76 12.21
C ASP A 24 5.06 -8.60 13.21
N ALA A 25 5.26 -7.38 12.74
CA ALA A 25 5.41 -6.21 13.60
C ALA A 25 4.12 -5.43 13.79
N ILE A 26 3.08 -5.70 12.99
CA ILE A 26 1.81 -4.95 13.05
C ILE A 26 0.67 -5.88 13.47
N HIS A 27 -0.37 -5.29 14.06
CA HIS A 27 -1.54 -6.04 14.54
C HIS A 27 -2.57 -6.31 13.44
N GLY A 28 -2.41 -5.71 12.29
CA GLY A 28 -3.29 -5.99 11.17
C GLY A 28 -3.12 -5.01 10.02
N LEU A 29 -3.68 -5.40 8.88
CA LEU A 29 -3.71 -4.62 7.65
C LEU A 29 -5.16 -4.43 7.28
N PHE A 30 -5.61 -3.19 7.14
CA PHE A 30 -7.03 -2.89 7.00
C PHE A 30 -7.30 -1.91 5.87
N ASP A 31 -8.38 -2.15 5.15
CA ASP A 31 -9.04 -1.15 4.32
C ASP A 31 -9.63 -0.07 5.24
N ARG A 32 -10.33 -0.54 6.26
CA ARG A 32 -10.93 0.31 7.28
C ARG A 32 -10.69 -0.34 8.63
N PRO A 33 -9.84 0.25 9.49
CA PRO A 33 -9.53 -0.39 10.77
C PRO A 33 -10.76 -0.45 11.68
N PRO A 34 -10.97 -1.58 12.38
CA PRO A 34 -12.00 -1.66 13.40
C PRO A 34 -11.72 -0.68 14.53
N PRO A 35 -12.76 -0.25 15.28
CA PRO A 35 -12.54 0.57 16.46
C PRO A 35 -11.59 -0.12 17.46
N ARG A 36 -10.75 0.67 18.11
CA ARG A 36 -9.80 0.20 19.12
C ARG A 36 -8.77 -0.80 18.60
N THR A 37 -8.39 -0.66 17.32
CA THR A 37 -7.32 -1.48 16.78
C THR A 37 -6.01 -1.18 17.52
N PRO A 38 -5.29 -2.21 18.01
CA PRO A 38 -4.01 -1.97 18.69
C PRO A 38 -2.95 -1.43 17.75
N PHE A 39 -2.13 -0.51 18.24
CA PHE A 39 -0.95 -0.04 17.50
C PHE A 39 0.20 -1.03 17.60
N PRO A 40 1.09 -1.12 16.62
CA PRO A 40 0.96 -0.49 15.31
C PRO A 40 0.04 -1.28 14.38
N TYR A 41 -0.57 -0.62 13.44
CA TYR A 41 -1.35 -1.27 12.39
C TYR A 41 -1.18 -0.52 11.06
N ALA A 42 -1.60 -1.14 9.97
CA ALA A 42 -1.49 -0.57 8.64
C ALA A 42 -2.87 -0.39 8.01
N GLY A 43 -3.01 0.67 7.23
CA GLY A 43 -4.16 0.92 6.38
C GLY A 43 -3.74 0.91 4.93
N ILE A 44 -4.65 0.54 4.04
CA ILE A 44 -4.40 0.57 2.60
C ILE A 44 -5.52 1.28 1.87
N GLY A 45 -5.16 1.88 0.73
CA GLY A 45 -6.13 2.43 -0.22
C GLY A 45 -5.60 2.27 -1.62
N VAL A 46 -6.47 1.80 -2.52
CA VAL A 46 -6.15 1.66 -3.94
C VAL A 46 -7.32 2.22 -4.73
N TRP A 47 -7.04 3.13 -5.65
CA TRP A 47 -8.08 3.67 -6.53
C TRP A 47 -7.48 4.01 -7.89
N ALA A 48 -8.31 3.89 -8.93
CA ALA A 48 -7.93 4.28 -10.27
C ALA A 48 -7.93 5.81 -10.36
N THR A 49 -6.84 6.38 -10.86
CA THR A 49 -6.69 7.83 -11.00
C THR A 49 -6.88 8.29 -12.43
N GLY A 50 -6.87 7.37 -13.39
CA GLY A 50 -7.06 7.73 -14.78
C GLY A 50 -6.89 6.57 -15.73
N ASP A 51 -7.16 6.86 -16.98
CA ASP A 51 -6.95 5.93 -18.08
C ASP A 51 -5.49 6.04 -18.53
N ALA A 52 -4.82 4.90 -18.63
CA ALA A 52 -3.44 4.81 -19.14
C ALA A 52 -3.38 3.85 -20.33
N GLY A 53 -4.50 3.73 -21.06
CA GLY A 53 -4.63 2.82 -22.19
C GLY A 53 -3.72 3.18 -23.37
N HIS A 54 -3.46 2.17 -24.17
CA HIS A 54 -2.72 2.27 -25.43
C HIS A 54 -3.65 1.91 -26.58
N LYS A 55 -3.19 2.13 -27.80
CA LYS A 55 -3.97 1.77 -29.01
C LYS A 55 -4.34 0.29 -29.03
N THR A 56 -3.50 -0.58 -28.46
CA THR A 56 -3.67 -2.03 -28.52
C THR A 56 -3.99 -2.65 -27.16
N GLY A 57 -4.19 -1.84 -26.11
CA GLY A 57 -4.44 -2.36 -24.79
C GLY A 57 -5.22 -1.40 -23.90
N SER A 58 -5.97 -1.96 -22.96
CA SER A 58 -6.69 -1.21 -21.96
C SER A 58 -5.81 -1.05 -20.71
N GLY A 59 -5.57 0.18 -20.32
CA GLY A 59 -4.71 0.49 -19.18
C GLY A 59 -5.40 1.37 -18.15
N ARG A 60 -4.89 1.31 -16.93
CA ARG A 60 -5.34 2.16 -15.82
C ARG A 60 -4.14 2.65 -15.04
N GLU A 61 -4.26 3.85 -14.54
CA GLU A 61 -3.32 4.38 -13.55
C GLU A 61 -3.98 4.36 -12.18
N HIS A 62 -3.23 3.93 -11.18
CA HIS A 62 -3.73 3.78 -9.81
C HIS A 62 -2.86 4.54 -8.84
N ARG A 63 -3.46 5.04 -7.79
CA ARG A 63 -2.76 5.53 -6.62
C ARG A 63 -2.86 4.47 -5.53
N LEU A 64 -1.71 4.07 -4.99
CA LEU A 64 -1.64 3.18 -3.84
C LEU A 64 -1.22 4.00 -2.63
N THR A 65 -1.95 3.90 -1.55
CA THR A 65 -1.57 4.54 -0.30
C THR A 65 -1.50 3.48 0.80
N VAL A 66 -0.35 3.41 1.47
CA VAL A 66 -0.19 2.58 2.67
C VAL A 66 0.11 3.52 3.83
N SER A 67 -0.65 3.38 4.90
CA SER A 67 -0.46 4.17 6.11
C SER A 67 -0.09 3.25 7.26
N LEU A 68 0.95 3.62 8.02
CA LEU A 68 1.38 2.92 9.21
C LEU A 68 1.03 3.78 10.41
N TRP A 69 0.30 3.22 11.36
CA TRP A 69 -0.14 3.93 12.56
C TRP A 69 0.58 3.41 13.78
N ASP A 70 1.17 4.32 14.57
CA ASP A 70 1.96 3.95 15.73
C ASP A 70 1.74 4.96 16.86
N ASP A 71 1.91 4.49 18.10
CA ASP A 71 1.77 5.31 19.31
C ASP A 71 3.07 5.41 20.11
N GLY A 72 4.21 5.05 19.50
CA GLY A 72 5.51 5.13 20.15
C GLY A 72 5.90 6.56 20.53
N ALA A 73 6.65 6.70 21.60
CA ALA A 73 7.16 8.00 22.06
C ALA A 73 8.15 8.60 21.06
N SER A 74 8.80 7.76 20.26
CA SER A 74 9.75 8.15 19.22
C SER A 74 9.24 7.69 17.87
N ALA A 75 9.55 8.42 16.82
CA ALA A 75 9.20 8.06 15.46
C ALA A 75 10.10 6.95 14.88
N SER A 76 11.08 6.45 15.63
CA SER A 76 12.04 5.44 15.13
C SER A 76 11.35 4.18 14.64
N ARG A 77 10.42 3.63 15.43
CA ARG A 77 9.69 2.43 15.03
C ARG A 77 8.84 2.69 13.80
N LEU A 78 8.17 3.84 13.74
CA LEU A 78 7.35 4.22 12.60
C LEU A 78 8.19 4.30 11.32
N HIS A 79 9.36 4.95 11.38
CA HIS A 79 10.24 5.03 10.22
C HIS A 79 10.72 3.66 9.76
N ARG A 80 10.99 2.75 10.70
CA ARG A 80 11.39 1.38 10.37
C ARG A 80 10.25 0.64 9.67
N LEU A 81 9.03 0.76 10.19
CA LEU A 81 7.85 0.14 9.57
C LEU A 81 7.58 0.70 8.18
N MET A 82 7.78 2.00 7.98
CA MET A 82 7.63 2.62 6.66
C MET A 82 8.64 2.06 5.66
N ALA A 83 9.89 1.90 6.08
CA ALA A 83 10.93 1.33 5.22
C ALA A 83 10.60 -0.11 4.83
N GLU A 84 10.10 -0.91 5.78
CA GLU A 84 9.69 -2.28 5.49
C GLU A 84 8.48 -2.33 4.58
N ALA A 85 7.54 -1.40 4.73
CA ALA A 85 6.39 -1.29 3.84
C ALA A 85 6.82 -0.97 2.41
N GLU A 86 7.77 -0.06 2.22
CA GLU A 86 8.28 0.27 0.89
C GLU A 86 8.95 -0.95 0.24
N THR A 87 9.74 -1.70 1.00
CA THR A 87 10.34 -2.94 0.51
C THR A 87 9.27 -3.94 0.06
N ALA A 88 8.23 -4.10 0.85
CA ALA A 88 7.13 -5.00 0.53
C ALA A 88 6.37 -4.56 -0.72
N ILE A 89 6.04 -3.26 -0.83
CA ILE A 89 5.32 -2.72 -1.97
C ILE A 89 6.12 -2.94 -3.26
N GLU A 90 7.41 -2.70 -3.22
CA GLU A 90 8.26 -2.83 -4.40
C GLU A 90 8.47 -4.29 -4.82
N ALA A 91 8.12 -5.23 -3.96
CA ALA A 91 8.15 -6.66 -4.26
C ALA A 91 6.82 -7.21 -4.78
N MET A 92 5.84 -6.34 -5.04
CA MET A 92 4.54 -6.78 -5.56
C MET A 92 4.69 -7.59 -6.85
N ALA A 93 3.83 -8.62 -6.98
CA ALA A 93 3.77 -9.41 -8.20
C ALA A 93 3.44 -8.51 -9.41
N ARG A 94 4.04 -8.81 -10.54
CA ARG A 94 3.78 -8.08 -11.79
C ARG A 94 2.64 -8.68 -12.60
N ASP A 95 2.44 -9.99 -12.48
CA ASP A 95 1.33 -10.68 -13.13
C ASP A 95 0.17 -10.75 -12.14
N LEU A 96 -0.93 -10.10 -12.48
CA LEU A 96 -2.12 -10.01 -11.66
C LEU A 96 -3.26 -10.78 -12.33
N ASP A 97 -4.39 -10.89 -11.64
CA ASP A 97 -5.57 -11.55 -12.19
C ASP A 97 -6.17 -10.70 -13.33
N GLY A 98 -5.91 -11.12 -14.56
CA GLY A 98 -6.43 -10.45 -15.76
C GLY A 98 -5.70 -9.16 -16.13
N HIS A 99 -4.61 -8.84 -15.45
CA HIS A 99 -3.87 -7.60 -15.66
C HIS A 99 -2.38 -7.79 -15.43
N ARG A 100 -1.58 -6.88 -15.97
CA ARG A 100 -0.15 -6.81 -15.71
C ARG A 100 0.19 -5.46 -15.09
N LEU A 101 0.96 -5.50 -14.01
CA LEU A 101 1.52 -4.29 -13.39
C LEU A 101 2.77 -3.90 -14.17
N VAL A 102 2.64 -2.91 -15.03
CA VAL A 102 3.72 -2.53 -15.95
C VAL A 102 4.65 -1.46 -15.39
N SER A 103 4.20 -0.70 -14.39
CA SER A 103 5.07 0.23 -13.70
C SER A 103 4.60 0.46 -12.27
N LEU A 104 5.55 0.74 -11.39
CA LEU A 104 5.31 1.03 -9.99
C LEU A 104 6.34 2.06 -9.56
N ALA A 105 5.88 3.24 -9.16
CA ALA A 105 6.77 4.36 -8.83
C ALA A 105 6.42 4.93 -7.46
N PHE A 106 7.43 5.07 -6.62
CA PHE A 106 7.31 5.81 -5.37
C PHE A 106 7.03 7.28 -5.67
N LEU A 107 6.06 7.86 -5.00
CA LEU A 107 5.70 9.26 -5.17
C LEU A 107 6.17 10.11 -3.99
N ARG A 108 5.79 9.73 -2.78
CA ARG A 108 6.17 10.46 -1.56
C ARG A 108 5.83 9.66 -0.33
N SER A 109 6.44 10.07 0.78
CA SER A 109 6.01 9.63 2.10
C SER A 109 6.05 10.81 3.05
N ARG A 110 5.29 10.73 4.13
CA ARG A 110 5.25 11.78 5.16
C ARG A 110 4.78 11.19 6.47
N VAL A 111 5.13 11.88 7.57
CA VAL A 111 4.67 11.52 8.91
C VAL A 111 3.75 12.63 9.39
N VAL A 112 2.60 12.24 9.89
CA VAL A 112 1.60 13.15 10.45
C VAL A 112 1.37 12.78 11.91
N ARG A 113 1.43 13.77 12.80
CA ARG A 113 1.16 13.56 14.22
C ARG A 113 -0.30 13.92 14.54
N TYR A 114 -0.89 13.10 15.37
CA TYR A 114 -2.26 13.28 15.86
C TYR A 114 -2.22 13.53 17.36
N GLY A 115 -2.00 14.79 17.74
CA GLY A 115 -1.81 15.17 19.14
C GLY A 115 -0.57 14.52 19.73
N ASN A 116 -0.66 14.07 20.99
CA ASN A 116 0.40 13.35 21.66
C ASN A 116 0.19 11.84 21.67
N GLU A 117 -0.85 11.34 20.98
CA GLU A 117 -1.29 9.97 21.13
C GLU A 117 -0.77 9.05 20.02
N SER A 118 -0.69 9.54 18.79
CA SER A 118 -0.31 8.69 17.69
C SER A 118 0.33 9.45 16.54
N CYS A 119 0.98 8.70 15.65
CA CYS A 119 1.54 9.18 14.40
C CYS A 119 1.12 8.27 13.28
N ALA A 120 0.99 8.82 12.08
CA ALA A 120 0.79 8.04 10.88
C ALA A 120 1.91 8.32 9.88
N GLY A 121 2.48 7.27 9.33
CA GLY A 121 3.39 7.36 8.19
C GLY A 121 2.60 7.01 6.94
N ILE A 122 2.52 7.93 5.98
CA ILE A 122 1.70 7.77 4.79
C ILE A 122 2.62 7.68 3.58
N ILE A 123 2.48 6.60 2.82
CA ILE A 123 3.33 6.28 1.67
C ILE A 123 2.46 6.18 0.44
N ASP A 124 2.79 6.93 -0.60
CA ASP A 124 2.05 6.93 -1.86
C ASP A 124 2.91 6.40 -2.99
N TYR A 125 2.33 5.49 -3.77
CA TYR A 125 2.90 4.97 -5.02
C TYR A 125 1.93 5.19 -6.17
N ARG A 126 2.46 5.27 -7.36
CA ARG A 126 1.68 5.23 -8.60
C ARG A 126 1.94 3.90 -9.27
N ALA A 127 0.86 3.21 -9.64
CA ALA A 127 0.93 1.95 -10.38
C ALA A 127 0.21 2.11 -11.70
N ARG A 128 0.72 1.46 -12.76
CA ARG A 128 0.04 1.37 -14.03
C ARG A 128 -0.16 -0.08 -14.40
N THR A 129 -1.37 -0.40 -14.87
CA THR A 129 -1.73 -1.74 -15.27
C THR A 129 -2.20 -1.77 -16.70
N LEU A 130 -2.00 -2.91 -17.35
CA LEU A 130 -2.57 -3.23 -18.66
C LEU A 130 -3.38 -4.50 -18.52
N ALA A 131 -4.56 -4.53 -19.15
CA ALA A 131 -5.37 -5.75 -19.22
C ALA A 131 -4.63 -6.79 -20.08
N THR A 132 -4.71 -8.04 -19.66
CA THR A 132 -4.09 -9.16 -20.38
C THR A 132 -5.12 -10.02 -21.07
#